data_6e09657f113b862892817c1923e8cf03
#
_entry.id   6e09657f113b862892817c1923e8cf03
#
_cell.length_a   1.000
_cell.length_b   1.000
_cell.length_c   1.000
_cell.angle_alpha   90.00
_cell.angle_beta   90.00
_cell.angle_gamma   90.00
#
_symmetry.space_group_name_H-M   'P 1'
#
loop_
_entity.id
_entity.type
_entity.pdbx_description
1 polymer ?
#
loop_
_entity_poly.entity_id
_entity_poly.type
_entity_poly.pdbx_seq_one_letter_code
_entity_poly.pdbx_strand_id
1 'polypeptide(L)'
;MSQAISLNQSTWASKLKAMGPGILMATAAVGGSHIVSSTQAGGSYGWSLLLLVILANVFKYPFFRFGAEYTADTGKTLVEGYAEKGKLYLWIFFILNVFSAMVNTAGVAILCSAIIASAFPMIGLSITQRSLILVAIIWAMLLFGGYKLLDGMVKWIMSALTIATVLAVIIAAVKHPEYSSDFVEKTPWQMAALPFIVSLLGWMPAPIEISAINSLWSAEKRKTVNFNTEDALFDFNTGYIGTAILAVFFVALGALIQYPTGQAVEAASAKYISQFVGMYASVLGEWSRYLITFIAFLCIFGTVITVIDGYSRVNQESLRLLISQKEDNRKSLNIWMTITAIIGIVIIKFFAGQVSTMLRFAMIGSFLTTPFFALLNYALVTRENKNLPSWLKHLAIAGLIFLFGFAIFFIYALAIGKAG
;
A
#
# COMPACT_ATOMS: atom_id res chain seq x y z
N MET A 1 -31.69 -30.05 8.90
CA MET A 1 -31.42 -29.59 10.27
C MET A 1 -30.40 -28.45 10.16
N SER A 2 -30.90 -27.24 10.22
CA SER A 2 -30.06 -26.03 10.26
C SER A 2 -29.45 -25.93 11.65
N GLN A 3 -28.14 -26.16 11.78
CA GLN A 3 -27.42 -25.74 12.97
C GLN A 3 -27.40 -24.22 12.98
N ALA A 4 -28.21 -23.62 13.83
CA ALA A 4 -28.08 -22.22 14.20
C ALA A 4 -26.67 -22.03 14.74
N ILE A 5 -25.81 -21.35 13.95
CA ILE A 5 -24.51 -20.90 14.42
C ILE A 5 -24.80 -19.94 15.58
N SER A 6 -24.53 -20.38 16.81
CA SER A 6 -24.59 -19.51 17.97
C SER A 6 -23.66 -18.33 17.67
N LEU A 7 -24.25 -17.13 17.53
CA LEU A 7 -23.52 -15.86 17.44
C LEU A 7 -22.72 -15.71 18.75
N ASN A 8 -21.51 -16.20 18.77
CA ASN A 8 -20.57 -15.97 19.87
C ASN A 8 -20.44 -14.45 19.98
N GLN A 9 -20.80 -13.90 21.14
CA GLN A 9 -20.57 -12.48 21.41
C GLN A 9 -19.09 -12.17 21.23
N SER A 10 -18.80 -11.06 20.55
CA SER A 10 -17.43 -10.61 20.36
C SER A 10 -16.80 -10.31 21.73
N THR A 11 -15.65 -10.94 22.00
CA THR A 11 -14.86 -10.76 23.20
C THR A 11 -13.47 -10.25 22.86
N TRP A 12 -12.77 -9.67 23.83
CA TRP A 12 -11.38 -9.28 23.62
C TRP A 12 -10.50 -10.44 23.14
N ALA A 13 -10.76 -11.65 23.66
CA ALA A 13 -10.05 -12.85 23.26
C ALA A 13 -10.34 -13.24 21.79
N SER A 14 -11.60 -13.11 21.33
CA SER A 14 -11.96 -13.39 19.94
C SER A 14 -11.36 -12.35 18.99
N LYS A 15 -11.39 -11.05 19.35
CA LYS A 15 -10.76 -9.96 18.61
C LYS A 15 -9.26 -10.20 18.40
N LEU A 16 -8.53 -10.54 19.47
CA LEU A 16 -7.10 -10.82 19.37
C LEU A 16 -6.80 -12.07 18.53
N LYS A 17 -7.63 -13.12 18.59
CA LYS A 17 -7.48 -14.33 17.75
C LYS A 17 -7.78 -14.04 16.29
N ALA A 18 -8.73 -13.15 15.99
CA ALA A 18 -9.07 -12.75 14.63
C ALA A 18 -7.97 -11.90 13.98
N MET A 19 -7.14 -11.20 14.78
CA MET A 19 -6.08 -10.33 14.26
C MET A 19 -5.12 -11.09 13.33
N GLY A 20 -4.82 -10.46 12.22
CA GLY A 20 -3.89 -10.98 11.20
C GLY A 20 -4.08 -10.29 9.85
N PRO A 21 -5.18 -10.52 9.13
CA PRO A 21 -5.43 -9.94 7.81
C PRO A 21 -5.30 -8.41 7.76
N GLY A 22 -5.89 -7.70 8.73
CA GLY A 22 -5.77 -6.24 8.84
C GLY A 22 -4.35 -5.76 9.10
N ILE A 23 -3.59 -6.51 9.92
CA ILE A 23 -2.17 -6.20 10.15
C ILE A 23 -1.33 -6.49 8.91
N LEU A 24 -1.60 -7.58 8.18
CA LEU A 24 -0.93 -7.87 6.91
C LEU A 24 -1.22 -6.79 5.86
N MET A 25 -2.46 -6.30 5.81
CA MET A 25 -2.83 -5.17 4.97
C MET A 25 -2.07 -3.90 5.38
N ALA A 26 -1.96 -3.60 6.68
CA ALA A 26 -1.16 -2.49 7.18
C ALA A 26 0.31 -2.60 6.76
N THR A 27 0.87 -3.80 6.82
CA THR A 27 2.23 -4.07 6.37
C THR A 27 2.41 -3.85 4.88
N ALA A 28 1.44 -4.27 4.06
CA ALA A 28 1.46 -4.01 2.62
C ALA A 28 1.33 -2.52 2.31
N ALA A 29 0.58 -1.78 3.14
CA ALA A 29 0.35 -0.35 2.99
C ALA A 29 1.54 0.51 3.40
N VAL A 30 2.20 0.20 4.53
CA VAL A 30 3.33 0.97 5.05
C VAL A 30 4.61 0.59 4.30
N GLY A 31 4.81 1.23 3.19
CA GLY A 31 5.96 1.02 2.31
C GLY A 31 6.28 2.30 1.57
N GLY A 32 6.22 2.27 0.25
CA GLY A 32 6.48 3.43 -0.60
C GLY A 32 5.54 4.61 -0.32
N SER A 33 4.28 4.36 0.06
CA SER A 33 3.31 5.39 0.41
C SER A 33 3.75 6.25 1.60
N HIS A 34 4.31 5.64 2.63
CA HIS A 34 4.72 6.31 3.86
C HIS A 34 6.15 6.82 3.76
N ILE A 35 7.10 5.93 3.51
CA ILE A 35 8.53 6.23 3.46
C ILE A 35 8.86 7.23 2.34
N VAL A 36 8.15 7.16 1.18
CA VAL A 36 8.42 8.07 0.06
C VAL A 36 7.36 9.16 -0.01
N SER A 37 6.10 8.83 -0.36
CA SER A 37 5.12 9.84 -0.73
C SER A 37 4.74 10.78 0.40
N SER A 38 4.44 10.25 1.61
CA SER A 38 4.06 11.09 2.77
C SER A 38 5.23 11.94 3.26
N THR A 39 6.43 11.34 3.36
CA THR A 39 7.62 12.09 3.81
C THR A 39 8.02 13.15 2.80
N GLN A 40 7.98 12.84 1.49
CA GLN A 40 8.23 13.84 0.45
C GLN A 40 7.17 14.94 0.43
N ALA A 41 5.89 14.64 0.70
CA ALA A 41 4.84 15.63 0.83
C ALA A 41 5.16 16.63 1.94
N GLY A 42 5.52 16.13 3.12
CA GLY A 42 5.96 16.95 4.24
C GLY A 42 7.24 17.74 3.94
N GLY A 43 8.26 17.08 3.42
CA GLY A 43 9.55 17.69 3.12
C GLY A 43 9.52 18.74 2.02
N SER A 44 8.64 18.59 1.03
CA SER A 44 8.54 19.52 -0.11
C SER A 44 7.58 20.67 0.12
N TYR A 45 6.48 20.44 0.88
CA TYR A 45 5.34 21.36 0.99
C TYR A 45 4.89 21.60 2.45
N GLY A 46 5.70 21.20 3.42
CA GLY A 46 5.36 21.35 4.83
C GLY A 46 4.03 20.66 5.15
N TRP A 47 3.13 21.41 5.78
CA TRP A 47 1.82 20.92 6.20
C TRP A 47 0.72 21.03 5.11
N SER A 48 1.02 21.65 3.97
CA SER A 48 0.03 22.00 2.95
C SER A 48 -0.72 20.80 2.36
N LEU A 49 -0.10 19.62 2.32
CA LEU A 49 -0.73 18.39 1.81
C LEU A 49 -1.30 17.47 2.91
N LEU A 50 -1.18 17.84 4.19
CA LEU A 50 -1.65 17.01 5.31
C LEU A 50 -3.16 16.71 5.19
N LEU A 51 -3.97 17.73 4.93
CA LEU A 51 -5.41 17.55 4.76
C LEU A 51 -5.72 16.58 3.62
N LEU A 52 -4.99 16.67 2.52
CA LEU A 52 -5.19 15.77 1.38
C LEU A 52 -4.83 14.31 1.71
N VAL A 53 -3.78 14.09 2.50
CA VAL A 53 -3.41 12.75 3.02
C VAL A 53 -4.52 12.22 3.92
N ILE A 54 -5.08 13.02 4.80
CA ILE A 54 -6.20 12.62 5.66
C ILE A 54 -7.43 12.30 4.81
N LEU A 55 -7.80 13.15 3.86
CA LEU A 55 -8.96 12.93 2.98
C LEU A 55 -8.79 11.68 2.11
N ALA A 56 -7.59 11.40 1.61
CA ALA A 56 -7.31 10.17 0.86
C ALA A 56 -7.61 8.92 1.71
N ASN A 57 -7.18 8.92 2.97
CA ASN A 57 -7.45 7.83 3.90
C ASN A 57 -8.95 7.72 4.23
N VAL A 58 -9.62 8.84 4.52
CA VAL A 58 -11.05 8.87 4.86
C VAL A 58 -11.90 8.39 3.69
N PHE A 59 -11.65 8.87 2.48
CA PHE A 59 -12.47 8.54 1.30
C PHE A 59 -12.18 7.14 0.73
N LYS A 60 -11.00 6.56 0.97
CA LYS A 60 -10.72 5.18 0.61
C LYS A 60 -11.18 4.17 1.68
N TYR A 61 -11.41 4.59 2.92
CA TYR A 61 -11.80 3.72 4.03
C TYR A 61 -12.97 2.78 3.72
N PRO A 62 -14.11 3.25 3.13
CA PRO A 62 -15.23 2.36 2.86
C PRO A 62 -14.85 1.18 1.96
N PHE A 63 -14.04 1.42 0.94
CA PHE A 63 -13.70 0.42 -0.08
C PHE A 63 -12.77 -0.67 0.46
N PHE A 64 -11.89 -0.33 1.39
CA PHE A 64 -11.09 -1.32 2.11
C PHE A 64 -11.92 -2.09 3.14
N ARG A 65 -12.76 -1.40 3.91
CA ARG A 65 -13.68 -2.00 4.88
C ARG A 65 -14.61 -3.01 4.23
N PHE A 66 -15.11 -2.72 3.04
CA PHE A 66 -16.00 -3.63 2.30
C PHE A 66 -15.38 -5.01 2.08
N GLY A 67 -14.08 -5.11 1.87
CA GLY A 67 -13.40 -6.40 1.75
C GLY A 67 -13.46 -7.24 3.03
N ALA A 68 -13.15 -6.64 4.16
CA ALA A 68 -13.17 -7.32 5.46
C ALA A 68 -14.60 -7.69 5.89
N GLU A 69 -15.54 -6.75 5.76
CA GLU A 69 -16.97 -6.91 6.13
C GLU A 69 -17.63 -7.98 5.26
N TYR A 70 -17.49 -7.89 3.93
CA TYR A 70 -18.06 -8.85 2.99
C TYR A 70 -17.60 -10.29 3.29
N THR A 71 -16.30 -10.48 3.50
CA THR A 71 -15.76 -11.81 3.80
C THR A 71 -16.20 -12.33 5.15
N ALA A 72 -16.33 -11.46 6.15
CA ALA A 72 -16.83 -11.84 7.47
C ALA A 72 -18.30 -12.23 7.42
N ASP A 73 -19.13 -11.52 6.68
CA ASP A 73 -20.58 -11.77 6.59
C ASP A 73 -20.92 -12.98 5.73
N THR A 74 -20.25 -13.14 4.58
CA THR A 74 -20.62 -14.14 3.58
C THR A 74 -19.75 -15.39 3.60
N GLY A 75 -18.55 -15.31 4.19
CA GLY A 75 -17.51 -16.35 4.10
C GLY A 75 -16.79 -16.41 2.76
N LYS A 76 -17.16 -15.52 1.80
CA LYS A 76 -16.60 -15.46 0.45
C LYS A 76 -15.58 -14.34 0.33
N THR A 77 -14.67 -14.48 -0.59
CA THR A 77 -13.73 -13.42 -0.97
C THR A 77 -14.44 -12.38 -1.86
N LEU A 78 -13.87 -11.16 -1.97
CA LEU A 78 -14.37 -10.18 -2.94
C LEU A 78 -14.32 -10.71 -4.38
N VAL A 79 -13.31 -11.52 -4.71
CA VAL A 79 -13.14 -12.11 -6.05
C VAL A 79 -14.30 -13.06 -6.38
N GLU A 80 -14.69 -13.91 -5.42
CA GLU A 80 -15.88 -14.77 -5.54
C GLU A 80 -17.16 -13.94 -5.69
N GLY A 81 -17.27 -12.86 -4.92
CA GLY A 81 -18.40 -11.94 -5.03
C GLY A 81 -18.51 -11.28 -6.41
N TYR A 82 -17.39 -10.87 -7.01
CA TYR A 82 -17.39 -10.34 -8.38
C TYR A 82 -17.80 -11.40 -9.41
N ALA A 83 -17.36 -12.65 -9.22
CA ALA A 83 -17.75 -13.75 -10.08
C ALA A 83 -19.28 -14.00 -10.05
N GLU A 84 -19.88 -13.97 -8.85
CA GLU A 84 -21.32 -14.11 -8.66
C GLU A 84 -22.12 -12.92 -9.21
N LYS A 85 -21.54 -11.74 -9.20
CA LYS A 85 -22.15 -10.56 -9.82
C LYS A 85 -22.20 -10.67 -11.35
N GLY A 86 -21.23 -11.36 -11.94
CA GLY A 86 -21.19 -11.66 -13.37
C GLY A 86 -19.79 -11.67 -13.95
N LYS A 87 -19.62 -12.45 -15.03
CA LYS A 87 -18.30 -12.63 -15.68
C LYS A 87 -17.67 -11.31 -16.13
N LEU A 88 -18.46 -10.32 -16.56
CA LEU A 88 -17.95 -9.03 -16.98
C LEU A 88 -17.27 -8.28 -15.82
N TYR A 89 -17.90 -8.30 -14.62
CA TYR A 89 -17.31 -7.68 -13.43
C TYR A 89 -15.97 -8.33 -13.07
N LEU A 90 -15.93 -9.65 -13.10
CA LEU A 90 -14.71 -10.39 -12.82
C LEU A 90 -13.61 -10.15 -13.87
N TRP A 91 -13.97 -10.04 -15.16
CA TRP A 91 -13.02 -9.70 -16.23
C TRP A 91 -12.43 -8.30 -16.06
N ILE A 92 -13.26 -7.30 -15.76
CA ILE A 92 -12.79 -5.93 -15.48
C ILE A 92 -11.82 -5.95 -14.32
N PHE A 93 -12.22 -6.57 -13.20
CA PHE A 93 -11.37 -6.71 -12.04
C PHE A 93 -10.03 -7.40 -12.37
N PHE A 94 -10.08 -8.54 -13.04
CA PHE A 94 -8.90 -9.34 -13.39
C PHE A 94 -7.90 -8.56 -14.24
N ILE A 95 -8.35 -7.89 -15.30
CA ILE A 95 -7.48 -7.10 -16.18
C ILE A 95 -6.81 -5.96 -15.40
N LEU A 96 -7.58 -5.21 -14.61
CA LEU A 96 -7.05 -4.13 -13.80
C LEU A 96 -6.07 -4.66 -12.74
N ASN A 97 -6.38 -5.80 -12.11
CA ASN A 97 -5.52 -6.38 -11.07
C ASN A 97 -4.21 -6.95 -11.66
N VAL A 98 -4.25 -7.54 -12.86
CA VAL A 98 -3.04 -7.97 -13.58
C VAL A 98 -2.14 -6.76 -13.88
N PHE A 99 -2.70 -5.67 -14.38
CA PHE A 99 -1.95 -4.43 -14.60
C PHE A 99 -1.34 -3.91 -13.29
N SER A 100 -2.13 -3.80 -12.21
CA SER A 100 -1.65 -3.35 -10.90
C SER A 100 -0.56 -4.26 -10.34
N ALA A 101 -0.70 -5.59 -10.48
CA ALA A 101 0.32 -6.55 -10.05
C ALA A 101 1.68 -6.27 -10.68
N MET A 102 1.68 -6.02 -11.98
CA MET A 102 2.90 -5.79 -12.76
C MET A 102 3.61 -4.50 -12.36
N VAL A 103 2.88 -3.40 -12.35
CA VAL A 103 3.47 -2.08 -12.08
C VAL A 103 3.86 -1.91 -10.61
N ASN A 104 3.06 -2.43 -9.68
CA ASN A 104 3.39 -2.34 -8.25
C ASN A 104 4.57 -3.25 -7.89
N THR A 105 4.68 -4.46 -8.46
CA THR A 105 5.85 -5.32 -8.26
C THR A 105 7.13 -4.63 -8.70
N ALA A 106 7.14 -4.03 -9.88
CA ALA A 106 8.31 -3.29 -10.37
C ALA A 106 8.63 -2.07 -9.49
N GLY A 107 7.61 -1.28 -9.12
CA GLY A 107 7.78 -0.08 -8.31
C GLY A 107 8.36 -0.36 -6.92
N VAL A 108 7.79 -1.33 -6.19
CA VAL A 108 8.30 -1.65 -4.84
C VAL A 108 9.64 -2.37 -4.87
N ALA A 109 9.92 -3.22 -5.89
CA ALA A 109 11.20 -3.88 -6.03
C ALA A 109 12.35 -2.90 -6.33
N ILE A 110 12.13 -1.92 -7.21
CA ILE A 110 13.13 -0.90 -7.50
C ILE A 110 13.38 0.01 -6.29
N LEU A 111 12.33 0.31 -5.50
CA LEU A 111 12.47 1.06 -4.26
C LEU A 111 13.29 0.29 -3.21
N CYS A 112 13.01 -1.01 -3.02
CA CYS A 112 13.80 -1.86 -2.12
C CYS A 112 15.27 -1.88 -2.53
N SER A 113 15.54 -1.95 -3.83
CA SER A 113 16.89 -1.93 -4.39
C SER A 113 17.59 -0.57 -4.20
N ALA A 114 16.85 0.53 -4.20
CA ALA A 114 17.38 1.85 -3.87
C ALA A 114 17.83 1.92 -2.40
N ILE A 115 17.11 1.27 -1.48
CA ILE A 115 17.54 1.16 -0.07
C ILE A 115 18.84 0.35 0.04
N ILE A 116 18.93 -0.80 -0.67
CA ILE A 116 20.16 -1.60 -0.71
C ILE A 116 21.33 -0.79 -1.30
N ALA A 117 21.06 0.02 -2.35
CA ALA A 117 22.08 0.86 -2.95
C ALA A 117 22.57 1.98 -2.02
N SER A 118 21.67 2.56 -1.21
CA SER A 118 22.02 3.54 -0.18
C SER A 118 22.81 2.91 0.96
N ALA A 119 22.45 1.69 1.39
CA ALA A 119 23.13 0.98 2.48
C ALA A 119 24.53 0.46 2.09
N PHE A 120 24.67 0.00 0.85
CA PHE A 120 25.90 -0.63 0.33
C PHE A 120 26.35 0.01 -0.99
N PRO A 121 26.78 1.29 -0.97
CA PRO A 121 27.19 2.00 -2.18
C PRO A 121 28.43 1.39 -2.85
N MET A 122 29.28 0.71 -2.08
CA MET A 122 30.53 0.09 -2.56
C MET A 122 30.30 -1.16 -3.44
N ILE A 123 29.10 -1.76 -3.41
CA ILE A 123 28.76 -2.87 -4.29
C ILE A 123 28.53 -2.31 -5.69
N GLY A 124 29.38 -2.61 -6.66
CA GLY A 124 29.38 -2.05 -8.02
C GLY A 124 28.18 -2.46 -8.91
N LEU A 125 27.08 -2.93 -8.33
CA LEU A 125 25.85 -3.30 -9.05
C LEU A 125 24.94 -2.09 -9.25
N SER A 126 24.41 -1.91 -10.43
CA SER A 126 23.36 -0.92 -10.72
C SER A 126 22.07 -1.24 -9.94
N ILE A 127 21.20 -0.24 -9.76
CA ILE A 127 19.89 -0.44 -9.10
C ILE A 127 19.07 -1.47 -9.86
N THR A 128 19.12 -1.47 -11.19
CA THR A 128 18.46 -2.50 -12.04
C THR A 128 18.97 -3.89 -11.71
N GLN A 129 20.29 -4.12 -11.67
CA GLN A 129 20.86 -5.43 -11.34
C GLN A 129 20.47 -5.89 -9.94
N ARG A 130 20.50 -4.98 -8.94
CA ARG A 130 20.04 -5.26 -7.58
C ARG A 130 18.57 -5.66 -7.55
N SER A 131 17.72 -4.98 -8.34
CA SER A 131 16.29 -5.29 -8.44
C SER A 131 16.03 -6.67 -9.04
N LEU A 132 16.80 -7.05 -10.08
CA LEU A 132 16.69 -8.35 -10.70
C LEU A 132 17.06 -9.48 -9.72
N ILE A 133 18.16 -9.30 -9.00
CA ILE A 133 18.60 -10.25 -7.97
C ILE A 133 17.57 -10.34 -6.85
N LEU A 134 17.07 -9.20 -6.36
CA LEU A 134 16.06 -9.12 -5.31
C LEU A 134 14.77 -9.88 -5.70
N VAL A 135 14.23 -9.60 -6.88
CA VAL A 135 13.01 -10.26 -7.37
C VAL A 135 13.23 -11.75 -7.54
N ALA A 136 14.40 -12.18 -8.06
CA ALA A 136 14.73 -13.60 -8.20
C ALA A 136 14.82 -14.30 -6.83
N ILE A 137 15.44 -13.68 -5.83
CA ILE A 137 15.51 -14.21 -4.45
C ILE A 137 14.11 -14.35 -3.87
N ILE A 138 13.27 -13.31 -3.96
CA ILE A 138 11.91 -13.33 -3.41
C ILE A 138 11.06 -14.38 -4.13
N TRP A 139 11.13 -14.44 -5.46
CA TRP A 139 10.44 -15.46 -6.24
C TRP A 139 10.83 -16.89 -5.81
N ALA A 140 12.13 -17.17 -5.66
CA ALA A 140 12.60 -18.45 -5.16
C ALA A 140 12.09 -18.74 -3.74
N MET A 141 12.16 -17.76 -2.82
CA MET A 141 11.62 -17.90 -1.45
C MET A 141 10.13 -18.26 -1.45
N LEU A 142 9.33 -17.62 -2.32
CA LEU A 142 7.89 -17.88 -2.43
C LEU A 142 7.59 -19.27 -2.97
N LEU A 143 8.34 -19.74 -3.98
CA LEU A 143 8.19 -21.08 -4.54
C LEU A 143 8.48 -22.17 -3.50
N PHE A 144 9.51 -22.00 -2.69
CA PHE A 144 9.93 -22.96 -1.67
C PHE A 144 9.22 -22.79 -0.32
N GLY A 145 8.32 -21.82 -0.19
CA GLY A 145 7.50 -21.62 1.03
C GLY A 145 8.27 -21.05 2.22
N GLY A 146 9.45 -20.46 2.01
CA GLY A 146 10.35 -19.97 3.06
C GLY A 146 9.96 -18.65 3.74
N TYR A 147 8.83 -18.03 3.37
CA TYR A 147 8.46 -16.70 3.88
C TYR A 147 7.73 -16.68 5.26
N LYS A 148 7.36 -17.86 5.80
CA LYS A 148 6.65 -17.96 7.10
C LYS A 148 7.40 -17.28 8.24
N LEU A 149 8.72 -17.29 8.21
CA LEU A 149 9.55 -16.62 9.21
C LEU A 149 9.40 -15.09 9.17
N LEU A 150 9.31 -14.53 7.95
CA LEU A 150 9.11 -13.09 7.73
C LEU A 150 7.75 -12.62 8.23
N ASP A 151 6.69 -13.43 8.11
CA ASP A 151 5.34 -13.07 8.56
C ASP A 151 5.30 -12.73 10.06
N GLY A 152 6.04 -13.49 10.88
CA GLY A 152 6.20 -13.18 12.31
C GLY A 152 7.04 -11.92 12.58
N MET A 153 8.10 -11.69 11.80
CA MET A 153 9.02 -10.57 11.99
C MET A 153 8.43 -9.24 11.54
N VAL A 154 7.59 -9.23 10.53
CA VAL A 154 7.03 -8.01 9.93
C VAL A 154 6.28 -7.16 10.95
N LYS A 155 5.54 -7.77 11.86
CA LYS A 155 4.82 -7.08 12.94
C LYS A 155 5.78 -6.28 13.83
N TRP A 156 6.91 -6.88 14.20
CA TRP A 156 7.94 -6.23 15.03
C TRP A 156 8.65 -5.10 14.28
N ILE A 157 8.93 -5.31 12.98
CA ILE A 157 9.55 -4.31 12.12
C ILE A 157 8.63 -3.09 11.98
N MET A 158 7.34 -3.30 11.73
CA MET A 158 6.35 -2.25 11.65
C MET A 158 6.22 -1.49 12.96
N SER A 159 6.18 -2.21 14.09
CA SER A 159 6.15 -1.57 15.41
C SER A 159 7.41 -0.73 15.67
N ALA A 160 8.58 -1.24 15.33
CA ALA A 160 9.85 -0.51 15.48
C ALA A 160 9.88 0.76 14.63
N LEU A 161 9.44 0.68 13.35
CA LEU A 161 9.36 1.84 12.47
C LEU A 161 8.36 2.87 13.01
N THR A 162 7.19 2.43 13.48
CA THR A 162 6.18 3.31 14.09
C THR A 162 6.73 4.03 15.30
N ILE A 163 7.33 3.31 16.24
CA ILE A 163 7.92 3.89 17.46
C ILE A 163 9.01 4.89 17.10
N ALA A 164 9.94 4.51 16.21
CA ALA A 164 11.02 5.39 15.79
C ALA A 164 10.50 6.68 15.13
N THR A 165 9.46 6.56 14.28
CA THR A 165 8.87 7.72 13.59
C THR A 165 8.15 8.64 14.58
N VAL A 166 7.35 8.08 15.48
CA VAL A 166 6.65 8.86 16.52
C VAL A 166 7.65 9.58 17.41
N LEU A 167 8.69 8.91 17.89
CA LEU A 167 9.74 9.50 18.71
C LEU A 167 10.49 10.62 17.96
N ALA A 168 10.87 10.38 16.70
CA ALA A 168 11.55 11.39 15.89
C ALA A 168 10.69 12.65 15.70
N VAL A 169 9.39 12.48 15.43
CA VAL A 169 8.45 13.59 15.26
C VAL A 169 8.25 14.35 16.58
N ILE A 170 8.08 13.66 17.70
CA ILE A 170 7.94 14.31 19.03
C ILE A 170 9.18 15.15 19.36
N ILE A 171 10.37 14.57 19.19
CA ILE A 171 11.61 15.28 19.48
C ILE A 171 11.80 16.48 18.53
N ALA A 172 11.50 16.33 17.24
CA ALA A 172 11.56 17.42 16.27
C ALA A 172 10.58 18.56 16.62
N ALA A 173 9.35 18.21 17.02
CA ALA A 173 8.34 19.19 17.42
C ALA A 173 8.76 19.98 18.68
N VAL A 174 9.38 19.32 19.66
CA VAL A 174 9.85 19.97 20.90
C VAL A 174 11.05 20.88 20.63
N LYS A 175 11.92 20.52 19.68
CA LYS A 175 13.11 21.34 19.36
C LYS A 175 12.79 22.63 18.59
N HIS A 176 11.56 22.82 18.14
CA HIS A 176 11.09 23.90 17.29
C HIS A 176 11.99 24.10 16.06
N PRO A 177 11.53 23.71 14.89
CA PRO A 177 12.34 23.77 13.68
C PRO A 177 12.71 25.22 13.34
N GLU A 178 14.00 25.51 13.19
CA GLU A 178 14.49 26.78 12.70
C GLU A 178 14.49 26.74 11.18
N TYR A 179 13.88 27.78 10.56
CA TYR A 179 13.89 27.93 9.12
C TYR A 179 15.21 28.51 8.65
N SER A 180 15.75 27.95 7.57
CA SER A 180 16.94 28.53 6.92
C SER A 180 16.70 29.97 6.50
N SER A 181 17.75 30.80 6.54
CA SER A 181 17.68 32.21 6.08
C SER A 181 17.21 32.34 4.62
N ASP A 182 17.49 31.34 3.81
CA ASP A 182 17.16 31.31 2.37
C ASP A 182 15.89 30.47 2.10
N PHE A 183 15.08 30.22 3.13
CA PHE A 183 13.86 29.43 2.99
C PHE A 183 12.84 30.09 2.11
N VAL A 184 12.37 29.37 1.08
CA VAL A 184 11.28 29.78 0.19
C VAL A 184 10.14 28.78 0.29
N GLU A 185 8.97 29.28 0.71
CA GLU A 185 7.77 28.47 0.78
C GLU A 185 7.32 28.01 -0.61
N LYS A 186 7.07 26.70 -0.75
CA LYS A 186 6.57 26.09 -1.98
C LYS A 186 5.10 25.73 -1.82
N THR A 187 4.27 26.15 -2.77
CA THR A 187 2.87 25.74 -2.82
C THR A 187 2.67 24.49 -3.68
N PRO A 188 1.91 23.48 -3.21
CA PRO A 188 1.54 22.33 -4.03
C PRO A 188 0.36 22.63 -4.99
N TRP A 189 -0.30 23.78 -4.84
CA TRP A 189 -1.54 24.12 -5.55
C TRP A 189 -1.26 24.74 -6.93
N GLN A 190 -0.38 24.07 -7.69
CA GLN A 190 -0.04 24.43 -9.05
C GLN A 190 0.02 23.19 -9.94
N MET A 191 -0.22 23.35 -11.24
CA MET A 191 -0.33 22.23 -12.18
C MET A 191 0.94 21.38 -12.24
N ALA A 192 2.10 21.98 -12.06
CA ALA A 192 3.39 21.25 -12.01
C ALA A 192 3.48 20.24 -10.85
N ALA A 193 2.75 20.45 -9.75
CA ALA A 193 2.70 19.52 -8.61
C ALA A 193 1.64 18.43 -8.77
N LEU A 194 0.74 18.54 -9.73
CA LEU A 194 -0.37 17.61 -9.92
C LEU A 194 0.07 16.14 -10.08
N PRO A 195 1.12 15.79 -10.86
CA PRO A 195 1.59 14.43 -10.94
C PRO A 195 2.08 13.87 -9.60
N PHE A 196 2.68 14.70 -8.75
CA PHE A 196 3.08 14.32 -7.40
C PHE A 196 1.86 14.07 -6.51
N ILE A 197 0.86 14.95 -6.55
CA ILE A 197 -0.40 14.79 -5.79
C ILE A 197 -1.11 13.50 -6.18
N VAL A 198 -1.23 13.22 -7.48
CA VAL A 198 -1.87 12.00 -7.99
C VAL A 198 -1.08 10.76 -7.59
N SER A 199 0.25 10.81 -7.64
CA SER A 199 1.11 9.74 -7.15
C SER A 199 0.90 9.48 -5.65
N LEU A 200 0.86 10.54 -4.83
CA LEU A 200 0.58 10.46 -3.40
C LEU A 200 -0.77 9.77 -3.14
N LEU A 201 -1.83 10.22 -3.83
CA LEU A 201 -3.18 9.64 -3.71
C LEU A 201 -3.23 8.17 -4.16
N GLY A 202 -2.42 7.76 -5.13
CA GLY A 202 -2.40 6.41 -5.69
C GLY A 202 -2.12 5.35 -4.64
N TRP A 203 -1.05 5.54 -3.89
CA TRP A 203 -0.62 4.59 -2.87
C TRP A 203 -1.09 4.93 -1.45
N MET A 204 -1.76 6.05 -1.19
CA MET A 204 -2.21 6.46 0.14
C MET A 204 -3.59 5.89 0.49
N PRO A 205 -3.76 5.12 1.59
CA PRO A 205 -2.69 4.44 2.33
C PRO A 205 -2.11 3.27 1.55
N ALA A 206 -2.87 2.71 0.61
CA ALA A 206 -2.52 1.64 -0.32
C ALA A 206 -3.39 1.70 -1.59
N PRO A 207 -3.03 0.99 -2.68
CA PRO A 207 -3.94 0.72 -3.79
C PRO A 207 -5.20 -0.03 -3.33
N ILE A 208 -6.40 0.32 -3.85
CA ILE A 208 -7.67 -0.23 -3.35
C ILE A 208 -7.80 -1.74 -3.62
N GLU A 209 -7.18 -2.26 -4.67
CA GLU A 209 -7.18 -3.70 -4.95
C GLU A 209 -6.55 -4.56 -3.84
N ILE A 210 -5.76 -3.96 -2.95
CA ILE A 210 -5.28 -4.64 -1.72
C ILE A 210 -6.46 -5.10 -0.85
N SER A 211 -7.64 -4.48 -0.96
CA SER A 211 -8.86 -4.97 -0.30
C SER A 211 -9.25 -6.39 -0.73
N ALA A 212 -9.03 -6.73 -2.01
CA ALA A 212 -9.26 -8.09 -2.50
C ALA A 212 -8.22 -9.07 -1.94
N ILE A 213 -6.95 -8.68 -1.86
CA ILE A 213 -5.91 -9.47 -1.19
C ILE A 213 -6.27 -9.69 0.28
N ASN A 214 -6.68 -8.63 0.99
CA ASN A 214 -7.13 -8.71 2.38
C ASN A 214 -8.32 -9.65 2.55
N SER A 215 -9.26 -9.66 1.61
CA SER A 215 -10.41 -10.57 1.64
C SER A 215 -9.99 -12.04 1.51
N LEU A 216 -8.98 -12.36 0.70
CA LEU A 216 -8.41 -13.71 0.61
C LEU A 216 -7.72 -14.12 1.93
N TRP A 217 -6.95 -13.23 2.54
CA TRP A 217 -6.32 -13.50 3.84
C TRP A 217 -7.36 -13.72 4.94
N SER A 218 -8.44 -12.94 4.93
CA SER A 218 -9.55 -13.07 5.88
C SER A 218 -10.28 -14.40 5.69
N ALA A 219 -10.54 -14.82 4.44
CA ALA A 219 -11.13 -16.11 4.14
C ALA A 219 -10.21 -17.28 4.59
N GLU A 220 -8.91 -17.17 4.36
CA GLU A 220 -7.94 -18.18 4.82
C GLU A 220 -7.86 -18.25 6.34
N LYS A 221 -7.87 -17.11 7.03
CA LYS A 221 -7.90 -17.05 8.50
C LYS A 221 -9.13 -17.71 9.07
N ARG A 222 -10.30 -17.56 8.42
CA ARG A 222 -11.56 -18.21 8.84
C ARG A 222 -11.52 -19.73 8.84
N LYS A 223 -10.66 -20.34 8.04
CA LYS A 223 -10.50 -21.82 8.06
C LYS A 223 -9.92 -22.33 9.39
N THR A 224 -9.18 -21.50 10.10
CA THR A 224 -8.48 -21.87 11.33
C THR A 224 -9.05 -21.24 12.59
N VAL A 225 -9.71 -20.09 12.46
CA VAL A 225 -10.28 -19.33 13.59
C VAL A 225 -11.71 -18.92 13.25
N ASN A 226 -12.65 -19.25 14.12
CA ASN A 226 -14.02 -18.77 13.99
C ASN A 226 -14.08 -17.35 14.59
N PHE A 227 -14.47 -16.36 13.79
CA PHE A 227 -14.68 -14.97 14.18
C PHE A 227 -15.89 -14.38 13.47
N ASN A 228 -16.52 -13.40 14.09
CA ASN A 228 -17.66 -12.69 13.55
C ASN A 228 -17.22 -11.40 12.84
N THR A 229 -18.19 -10.66 12.28
CA THR A 229 -17.95 -9.41 11.56
C THR A 229 -17.38 -8.31 12.45
N GLU A 230 -17.76 -8.26 13.73
CA GLU A 230 -17.21 -7.28 14.67
C GLU A 230 -15.71 -7.53 14.93
N ASP A 231 -15.32 -8.79 15.08
CA ASP A 231 -13.92 -9.20 15.25
C ASP A 231 -13.08 -8.88 14.00
N ALA A 232 -13.63 -9.16 12.80
CA ALA A 232 -12.99 -8.84 11.53
C ALA A 232 -12.81 -7.34 11.32
N LEU A 233 -13.83 -6.55 11.67
CA LEU A 233 -13.77 -5.09 11.60
C LEU A 233 -12.81 -4.50 12.63
N PHE A 234 -12.67 -5.13 13.80
CA PHE A 234 -11.67 -4.72 14.78
C PHE A 234 -10.24 -4.89 14.24
N ASP A 235 -9.92 -6.05 13.65
CA ASP A 235 -8.63 -6.31 13.00
C ASP A 235 -8.37 -5.33 11.84
N PHE A 236 -9.33 -5.19 10.95
CA PHE A 236 -9.27 -4.25 9.83
C PHE A 236 -9.03 -2.81 10.28
N ASN A 237 -9.86 -2.32 11.22
CA ASN A 237 -9.75 -0.94 11.71
C ASN A 237 -8.42 -0.70 12.42
N THR A 238 -7.93 -1.66 13.19
CA THR A 238 -6.62 -1.56 13.85
C THR A 238 -5.51 -1.36 12.82
N GLY A 239 -5.50 -2.17 11.76
CA GLY A 239 -4.53 -2.02 10.68
C GLY A 239 -4.72 -0.71 9.89
N TYR A 240 -5.93 -0.45 9.40
CA TYR A 240 -6.20 0.69 8.52
C TYR A 240 -6.00 2.04 9.22
N ILE A 241 -6.57 2.24 10.40
CA ILE A 241 -6.45 3.49 11.16
C ILE A 241 -5.00 3.68 11.62
N GLY A 242 -4.34 2.59 12.02
CA GLY A 242 -2.91 2.63 12.36
C GLY A 242 -2.06 3.15 11.20
N THR A 243 -2.30 2.66 9.97
CA THR A 243 -1.58 3.17 8.78
C THR A 243 -1.93 4.62 8.47
N ALA A 244 -3.20 5.02 8.60
CA ALA A 244 -3.61 6.40 8.36
C ALA A 244 -2.96 7.39 9.34
N ILE A 245 -2.89 7.03 10.62
CA ILE A 245 -2.19 7.82 11.64
C ILE A 245 -0.70 7.88 11.32
N LEU A 246 -0.10 6.75 10.98
CA LEU A 246 1.32 6.69 10.65
C LEU A 246 1.66 7.55 9.41
N ALA A 247 0.78 7.63 8.42
CA ALA A 247 0.94 8.53 7.27
C ALA A 247 1.07 10.00 7.70
N VAL A 248 0.26 10.43 8.69
CA VAL A 248 0.35 11.78 9.27
C VAL A 248 1.71 12.00 9.93
N PHE A 249 2.22 11.03 10.68
CA PHE A 249 3.56 11.12 11.28
C PHE A 249 4.68 11.19 10.23
N PHE A 250 4.56 10.50 9.10
CA PHE A 250 5.53 10.62 8.01
C PHE A 250 5.47 11.97 7.30
N VAL A 251 4.27 12.56 7.15
CA VAL A 251 4.17 13.97 6.69
C VAL A 251 4.83 14.89 7.71
N ALA A 252 4.55 14.72 9.01
CA ALA A 252 5.14 15.50 10.08
C ALA A 252 6.68 15.37 10.13
N LEU A 253 7.21 14.16 9.92
CA LEU A 253 8.66 13.93 9.84
C LEU A 253 9.30 14.81 8.76
N GLY A 254 8.74 14.81 7.55
CA GLY A 254 9.20 15.66 6.46
C GLY A 254 9.02 17.16 6.76
N ALA A 255 7.85 17.55 7.27
CA ALA A 255 7.49 18.93 7.53
C ALA A 255 8.31 19.59 8.67
N LEU A 256 8.66 18.81 9.69
CA LEU A 256 9.40 19.33 10.84
C LEU A 256 10.91 19.26 10.68
N ILE A 257 11.42 18.33 9.89
CA ILE A 257 12.87 18.09 9.82
C ILE A 257 13.46 18.56 8.49
N GLN A 258 12.86 18.14 7.37
CA GLN A 258 13.39 18.44 6.04
C GLN A 258 12.94 19.81 5.51
N TYR A 259 11.66 20.13 5.63
CA TYR A 259 11.07 21.34 5.06
C TYR A 259 11.72 22.63 5.54
N PRO A 260 12.00 22.81 6.85
CA PRO A 260 12.63 24.03 7.37
C PRO A 260 14.04 24.27 6.86
N THR A 261 14.75 23.21 6.42
CA THR A 261 16.12 23.35 5.90
C THR A 261 16.19 24.12 4.57
N GLY A 262 15.09 24.27 3.86
CA GLY A 262 15.05 24.83 2.51
C GLY A 262 15.71 23.96 1.43
N GLN A 263 16.36 22.87 1.81
CA GLN A 263 17.01 21.97 0.86
C GLN A 263 15.97 21.24 -0.01
N ALA A 264 16.32 21.04 -1.27
CA ALA A 264 15.48 20.28 -2.17
C ALA A 264 15.30 18.85 -1.68
N VAL A 265 14.04 18.37 -1.72
CA VAL A 265 13.75 16.96 -1.48
C VAL A 265 14.16 16.18 -2.74
N GLU A 266 15.05 15.22 -2.54
CA GLU A 266 15.52 14.35 -3.61
C GLU A 266 14.38 13.55 -4.22
N ALA A 267 14.42 13.33 -5.53
CA ALA A 267 13.52 12.39 -6.18
C ALA A 267 13.79 10.97 -5.66
N ALA A 268 12.76 10.13 -5.62
CA ALA A 268 12.86 8.76 -5.10
C ALA A 268 14.04 8.00 -5.74
N SER A 269 15.07 7.73 -4.94
CA SER A 269 16.37 7.21 -5.36
C SER A 269 17.17 6.77 -4.14
N ALA A 270 18.38 6.24 -4.33
CA ALA A 270 19.30 5.96 -3.23
C ALA A 270 19.67 7.23 -2.45
N LYS A 271 19.77 8.39 -3.12
CA LYS A 271 20.02 9.69 -2.46
C LYS A 271 18.83 10.08 -1.57
N TYR A 272 17.60 9.89 -2.06
CA TYR A 272 16.42 10.14 -1.25
C TYR A 272 16.40 9.25 0.01
N ILE A 273 16.77 7.97 -0.12
CA ILE A 273 16.83 7.07 1.05
C ILE A 273 17.87 7.58 2.07
N SER A 274 19.03 8.05 1.59
CA SER A 274 20.03 8.67 2.48
C SER A 274 19.49 9.92 3.17
N GLN A 275 18.72 10.75 2.47
CA GLN A 275 18.05 11.93 3.02
C GLN A 275 16.98 11.53 4.04
N PHE A 276 16.14 10.54 3.71
CA PHE A 276 15.12 10.00 4.60
C PHE A 276 15.74 9.46 5.92
N VAL A 277 16.76 8.65 5.82
CA VAL A 277 17.48 8.11 6.99
C VAL A 277 18.17 9.22 7.76
N GLY A 278 18.69 10.24 7.05
CA GLY A 278 19.29 11.45 7.63
C GLY A 278 18.33 12.23 8.53
N MET A 279 17.03 12.27 8.20
CA MET A 279 16.04 12.92 9.06
C MET A 279 15.96 12.28 10.44
N TYR A 280 16.04 10.95 10.53
CA TYR A 280 16.08 10.27 11.83
C TYR A 280 17.41 10.50 12.54
N ALA A 281 18.52 10.42 11.81
CA ALA A 281 19.85 10.59 12.38
C ALA A 281 20.04 11.99 12.97
N SER A 282 19.49 13.03 12.36
CA SER A 282 19.57 14.41 12.88
C SER A 282 18.83 14.61 14.21
N VAL A 283 17.85 13.77 14.52
CA VAL A 283 16.98 13.90 15.70
C VAL A 283 17.33 12.87 16.77
N LEU A 284 17.50 11.60 16.38
CA LEU A 284 17.77 10.46 17.27
C LEU A 284 19.27 10.21 17.48
N GLY A 285 20.13 10.81 16.63
CA GLY A 285 21.56 10.60 16.63
C GLY A 285 22.03 9.64 15.52
N GLU A 286 23.30 9.74 15.14
CA GLU A 286 23.91 9.00 14.02
C GLU A 286 23.80 7.45 14.16
N TRP A 287 23.74 6.93 15.38
CA TRP A 287 23.52 5.49 15.61
C TRP A 287 22.23 4.96 14.97
N SER A 288 21.20 5.81 14.88
CA SER A 288 19.90 5.43 14.32
C SER A 288 19.97 5.18 12.80
N ARG A 289 20.95 5.71 12.10
CA ARG A 289 21.12 5.60 10.65
C ARG A 289 21.09 4.15 10.17
N TYR A 290 21.89 3.29 10.80
CA TYR A 290 21.94 1.87 10.43
C TYR A 290 20.66 1.13 10.78
N LEU A 291 20.11 1.42 11.95
CA LEU A 291 18.86 0.80 12.41
C LEU A 291 17.68 1.17 11.49
N ILE A 292 17.51 2.46 11.18
CA ILE A 292 16.42 2.93 10.31
C ILE A 292 16.59 2.40 8.88
N THR A 293 17.80 2.35 8.34
CA THR A 293 18.06 1.76 7.02
C THR A 293 17.66 0.28 7.01
N PHE A 294 18.02 -0.47 8.04
CA PHE A 294 17.66 -1.89 8.16
C PHE A 294 16.14 -2.10 8.30
N ILE A 295 15.48 -1.30 9.15
CA ILE A 295 14.02 -1.35 9.32
C ILE A 295 13.31 -0.99 8.01
N ALA A 296 13.72 0.08 7.34
CA ALA A 296 13.16 0.49 6.06
C ALA A 296 13.35 -0.60 4.98
N PHE A 297 14.54 -1.22 4.92
CA PHE A 297 14.79 -2.34 4.03
C PHE A 297 13.81 -3.50 4.29
N LEU A 298 13.71 -3.96 5.53
CA LEU A 298 12.84 -5.07 5.88
C LEU A 298 11.35 -4.76 5.62
N CYS A 299 10.94 -3.52 5.86
CA CYS A 299 9.58 -3.04 5.58
C CYS A 299 9.26 -3.15 4.08
N ILE A 300 10.10 -2.55 3.22
CA ILE A 300 9.87 -2.59 1.77
C ILE A 300 10.09 -4.00 1.21
N PHE A 301 11.03 -4.77 1.73
CA PHE A 301 11.24 -6.17 1.36
C PHE A 301 9.99 -7.02 1.64
N GLY A 302 9.39 -6.85 2.82
CA GLY A 302 8.11 -7.46 3.15
C GLY A 302 6.99 -7.05 2.20
N THR A 303 6.95 -5.76 1.81
CA THR A 303 5.99 -5.27 0.80
C THR A 303 6.20 -5.94 -0.56
N VAL A 304 7.45 -6.14 -1.03
CA VAL A 304 7.72 -6.85 -2.30
C VAL A 304 7.19 -8.29 -2.26
N ILE A 305 7.42 -9.00 -1.14
CA ILE A 305 6.90 -10.35 -0.94
C ILE A 305 5.37 -10.35 -1.01
N THR A 306 4.73 -9.45 -0.25
CA THR A 306 3.27 -9.34 -0.18
C THR A 306 2.67 -9.01 -1.54
N VAL A 307 3.30 -8.14 -2.31
CA VAL A 307 2.85 -7.76 -3.66
C VAL A 307 2.95 -8.96 -4.60
N ILE A 308 4.07 -9.66 -4.68
CA ILE A 308 4.22 -10.80 -5.57
C ILE A 308 3.27 -11.94 -5.17
N ASP A 309 3.21 -12.33 -3.89
CA ASP A 309 2.33 -13.40 -3.41
C ASP A 309 0.85 -13.02 -3.51
N GLY A 310 0.47 -11.85 -2.96
CA GLY A 310 -0.92 -11.41 -2.85
C GLY A 310 -1.58 -11.21 -4.20
N TYR A 311 -0.95 -10.46 -5.11
CA TYR A 311 -1.49 -10.28 -6.46
C TYR A 311 -1.55 -11.59 -7.24
N SER A 312 -0.56 -12.47 -7.09
CA SER A 312 -0.57 -13.78 -7.77
C SER A 312 -1.72 -14.65 -7.32
N ARG A 313 -2.05 -14.65 -6.01
CA ARG A 313 -3.22 -15.36 -5.48
C ARG A 313 -4.53 -14.79 -6.02
N VAL A 314 -4.67 -13.47 -6.05
CA VAL A 314 -5.86 -12.81 -6.57
C VAL A 314 -6.03 -13.09 -8.07
N ASN A 315 -4.94 -13.02 -8.85
CA ASN A 315 -4.97 -13.33 -10.27
C ASN A 315 -5.29 -14.80 -10.54
N GLN A 316 -4.70 -15.71 -9.78
CA GLN A 316 -5.01 -17.13 -9.84
C GLN A 316 -6.49 -17.39 -9.56
N GLU A 317 -7.01 -16.84 -8.46
CA GLU A 317 -8.40 -17.02 -8.07
C GLU A 317 -9.37 -16.43 -9.10
N SER A 318 -9.07 -15.25 -9.62
CA SER A 318 -9.84 -14.62 -10.68
C SER A 318 -9.91 -15.49 -11.94
N LEU A 319 -8.76 -15.99 -12.40
CA LEU A 319 -8.71 -16.84 -13.59
C LEU A 319 -9.43 -18.16 -13.33
N ARG A 320 -9.22 -18.80 -12.17
CA ARG A 320 -9.90 -20.04 -11.77
C ARG A 320 -11.42 -19.91 -11.90
N LEU A 321 -11.98 -18.83 -11.38
CA LEU A 321 -13.43 -18.55 -11.44
C LEU A 321 -13.90 -18.21 -12.86
N LEU A 322 -13.12 -17.47 -13.66
CA LEU A 322 -13.43 -17.15 -15.05
C LEU A 322 -13.57 -18.39 -15.93
N ILE A 323 -12.68 -19.37 -15.75
CA ILE A 323 -12.69 -20.64 -16.53
C ILE A 323 -13.49 -21.75 -15.83
N SER A 324 -14.18 -21.42 -14.70
CA SER A 324 -15.01 -22.35 -13.94
C SER A 324 -14.27 -23.62 -13.46
N GLN A 325 -12.99 -23.49 -13.13
CA GLN A 325 -12.19 -24.56 -12.57
C GLN A 325 -12.55 -24.80 -11.10
N LYS A 326 -12.78 -26.07 -10.72
CA LYS A 326 -13.30 -26.42 -9.37
C LYS A 326 -12.24 -26.38 -8.28
N GLU A 327 -11.01 -26.74 -8.59
CA GLU A 327 -9.95 -26.88 -7.58
C GLU A 327 -8.88 -25.80 -7.67
N ASP A 328 -8.42 -25.37 -6.50
CA ASP A 328 -7.23 -24.54 -6.36
C ASP A 328 -5.97 -25.42 -6.61
N ASN A 329 -5.04 -24.92 -7.41
CA ASN A 329 -3.86 -25.67 -7.81
C ASN A 329 -2.58 -24.87 -7.51
N ARG A 330 -1.74 -25.41 -6.64
CA ARG A 330 -0.42 -24.83 -6.31
C ARG A 330 0.44 -24.55 -7.54
N LYS A 331 0.34 -25.38 -8.61
CA LYS A 331 1.06 -25.13 -9.85
C LYS A 331 0.60 -23.84 -10.52
N SER A 332 -0.72 -23.58 -10.53
CA SER A 332 -1.28 -22.34 -11.07
C SER A 332 -0.78 -21.11 -10.31
N LEU A 333 -0.73 -21.17 -8.97
CA LEU A 333 -0.15 -20.11 -8.16
C LEU A 333 1.32 -19.86 -8.48
N ASN A 334 2.12 -20.92 -8.59
CA ASN A 334 3.54 -20.82 -8.95
C ASN A 334 3.73 -20.19 -10.34
N ILE A 335 2.86 -20.51 -11.30
CA ILE A 335 2.86 -19.89 -12.62
C ILE A 335 2.58 -18.38 -12.50
N TRP A 336 1.55 -17.99 -11.75
CA TRP A 336 1.23 -16.58 -11.55
C TRP A 336 2.34 -15.80 -10.83
N MET A 337 2.98 -16.39 -9.79
CA MET A 337 4.15 -15.80 -9.13
C MET A 337 5.30 -15.60 -10.13
N THR A 338 5.52 -16.57 -11.00
CA THR A 338 6.57 -16.51 -12.03
C THR A 338 6.26 -15.44 -13.09
N ILE A 339 5.00 -15.37 -13.55
CA ILE A 339 4.56 -14.34 -14.51
C ILE A 339 4.73 -12.95 -13.90
N THR A 340 4.26 -12.76 -12.66
CA THR A 340 4.35 -11.46 -11.94
C THR A 340 5.82 -11.05 -11.76
N ALA A 341 6.69 -11.97 -11.36
CA ALA A 341 8.12 -11.72 -11.20
C ALA A 341 8.80 -11.38 -12.55
N ILE A 342 8.55 -12.16 -13.60
CA ILE A 342 9.16 -11.93 -14.93
C ILE A 342 8.71 -10.58 -15.49
N ILE A 343 7.43 -10.27 -15.45
CA ILE A 343 6.94 -9.00 -16.00
C ILE A 343 7.44 -7.82 -15.14
N GLY A 344 7.49 -7.97 -13.82
CA GLY A 344 8.13 -6.99 -12.95
C GLY A 344 9.58 -6.71 -13.37
N ILE A 345 10.36 -7.76 -13.66
CA ILE A 345 11.73 -7.67 -14.19
C ILE A 345 11.78 -6.94 -15.55
N VAL A 346 10.87 -7.27 -16.47
CA VAL A 346 10.81 -6.60 -17.79
C VAL A 346 10.54 -5.11 -17.64
N ILE A 347 9.58 -4.74 -16.80
CA ILE A 347 9.27 -3.33 -16.52
C ILE A 347 10.47 -2.61 -15.88
N ILE A 348 11.14 -3.23 -14.90
CA ILE A 348 12.34 -2.66 -14.26
C ILE A 348 13.44 -2.41 -15.32
N LYS A 349 13.65 -3.35 -16.25
CA LYS A 349 14.60 -3.18 -17.35
C LYS A 349 14.22 -2.05 -18.30
N PHE A 350 12.93 -1.92 -18.60
CA PHE A 350 12.43 -0.83 -19.44
C PHE A 350 12.74 0.55 -18.85
N PHE A 351 12.59 0.71 -17.54
CA PHE A 351 12.91 1.96 -16.84
C PHE A 351 14.40 2.12 -16.49
N ALA A 352 15.24 1.12 -16.67
CA ALA A 352 16.73 1.11 -16.61
C ALA A 352 17.36 2.13 -15.65
N GLY A 353 17.10 1.99 -14.34
CA GLY A 353 17.69 2.87 -13.31
C GLY A 353 16.95 4.19 -13.06
N GLN A 354 15.87 4.48 -13.77
CA GLN A 354 15.01 5.65 -13.55
C GLN A 354 14.02 5.38 -12.39
N VAL A 355 14.54 5.25 -11.16
CA VAL A 355 13.75 4.88 -9.97
C VAL A 355 12.54 5.78 -9.77
N SER A 356 12.73 7.10 -9.81
CA SER A 356 11.65 8.04 -9.54
C SER A 356 10.57 8.00 -10.62
N THR A 357 10.96 7.86 -11.89
CA THR A 357 10.04 7.73 -13.03
C THR A 357 9.21 6.46 -12.90
N MET A 358 9.87 5.33 -12.57
CA MET A 358 9.19 4.05 -12.37
C MET A 358 8.21 4.10 -11.19
N LEU A 359 8.64 4.67 -10.04
CA LEU A 359 7.75 4.82 -8.91
C LEU A 359 6.54 5.70 -9.23
N ARG A 360 6.78 6.85 -9.87
CA ARG A 360 5.70 7.75 -10.30
C ARG A 360 4.73 7.05 -11.25
N PHE A 361 5.25 6.28 -12.21
CA PHE A 361 4.43 5.49 -13.13
C PHE A 361 3.57 4.47 -12.37
N ALA A 362 4.14 3.71 -11.42
CA ALA A 362 3.38 2.75 -10.62
C ALA A 362 2.31 3.42 -9.75
N MET A 363 2.65 4.53 -9.10
CA MET A 363 1.73 5.26 -8.23
C MET A 363 0.57 5.90 -9.01
N ILE A 364 0.85 6.53 -10.16
CA ILE A 364 -0.17 7.12 -11.03
C ILE A 364 -1.05 6.01 -11.63
N GLY A 365 -0.45 4.92 -12.10
CA GLY A 365 -1.18 3.76 -12.62
C GLY A 365 -2.13 3.18 -11.57
N SER A 366 -1.67 3.01 -10.34
CA SER A 366 -2.50 2.59 -9.21
C SER A 366 -3.61 3.60 -8.90
N PHE A 367 -3.35 4.90 -9.03
CA PHE A 367 -4.39 5.89 -8.83
C PHE A 367 -5.48 5.82 -9.91
N LEU A 368 -5.11 5.68 -11.17
CA LEU A 368 -6.06 5.64 -12.28
C LEU A 368 -6.95 4.39 -12.26
N THR A 369 -6.47 3.28 -11.69
CA THR A 369 -7.28 2.06 -11.49
C THR A 369 -8.15 2.12 -10.22
N THR A 370 -7.76 2.90 -9.22
CA THR A 370 -8.40 3.02 -7.91
C THR A 370 -9.91 3.32 -7.98
N PRO A 371 -10.44 4.28 -8.78
CA PRO A 371 -11.89 4.54 -8.84
C PRO A 371 -12.69 3.33 -9.32
N PHE A 372 -12.14 2.53 -10.22
CA PHE A 372 -12.80 1.35 -10.76
C PHE A 372 -12.89 0.23 -9.72
N PHE A 373 -11.80 -0.04 -8.98
CA PHE A 373 -11.83 -0.98 -7.85
C PHE A 373 -12.78 -0.51 -6.76
N ALA A 374 -12.80 0.78 -6.46
CA ALA A 374 -13.73 1.37 -5.50
C ALA A 374 -15.20 1.14 -5.94
N LEU A 375 -15.49 1.37 -7.22
CA LEU A 375 -16.81 1.17 -7.78
C LEU A 375 -17.23 -0.31 -7.75
N LEU A 376 -16.31 -1.24 -8.06
CA LEU A 376 -16.58 -2.68 -7.98
C LEU A 376 -16.93 -3.11 -6.57
N ASN A 377 -16.15 -2.67 -5.56
CA ASN A 377 -16.41 -2.95 -4.15
C ASN A 377 -17.76 -2.38 -3.69
N TYR A 378 -18.03 -1.11 -4.01
CA TYR A 378 -19.29 -0.45 -3.68
C TYR A 378 -20.49 -1.16 -4.31
N ALA A 379 -20.41 -1.46 -5.61
CA ALA A 379 -21.48 -2.10 -6.35
C ALA A 379 -21.74 -3.54 -5.86
N LEU A 380 -20.71 -4.25 -5.37
CA LEU A 380 -20.88 -5.58 -4.78
C LEU A 380 -21.60 -5.49 -3.44
N VAL A 381 -21.05 -4.70 -2.51
CA VAL A 381 -21.52 -4.68 -1.12
C VAL A 381 -22.89 -4.05 -0.98
N THR A 382 -23.21 -3.01 -1.75
CA THR A 382 -24.55 -2.40 -1.74
C THR A 382 -25.64 -3.31 -2.29
N ARG A 383 -25.32 -4.30 -3.11
CA ARG A 383 -26.25 -5.31 -3.58
C ARG A 383 -26.53 -6.38 -2.52
N GLU A 384 -25.48 -6.84 -1.84
CA GLU A 384 -25.56 -7.96 -0.89
C GLU A 384 -26.03 -7.51 0.50
N ASN A 385 -25.55 -6.35 0.97
CA ASN A 385 -25.88 -5.81 2.30
C ASN A 385 -26.88 -4.66 2.18
N LYS A 386 -28.19 -4.97 2.28
CA LYS A 386 -29.26 -3.98 2.28
C LYS A 386 -29.25 -3.08 3.53
N ASN A 387 -28.62 -3.52 4.60
CA ASN A 387 -28.53 -2.82 5.90
C ASN A 387 -27.23 -2.04 6.08
N LEU A 388 -26.54 -1.73 4.98
CA LEU A 388 -25.31 -0.92 5.06
C LEU A 388 -25.58 0.41 5.77
N PRO A 389 -24.82 0.78 6.81
CA PRO A 389 -25.01 2.03 7.54
C PRO A 389 -25.01 3.25 6.63
N SER A 390 -25.98 4.15 6.81
CA SER A 390 -26.16 5.32 5.94
C SER A 390 -24.88 6.18 5.84
N TRP A 391 -24.19 6.39 6.97
CA TRP A 391 -22.96 7.16 6.98
C TRP A 391 -21.88 6.54 6.07
N LEU A 392 -21.74 5.20 6.08
CA LEU A 392 -20.75 4.47 5.27
C LEU A 392 -21.10 4.55 3.78
N LYS A 393 -22.39 4.48 3.44
CA LYS A 393 -22.87 4.65 2.07
C LYS A 393 -22.59 6.06 1.54
N HIS A 394 -22.89 7.10 2.32
CA HIS A 394 -22.60 8.48 1.93
C HIS A 394 -21.09 8.74 1.81
N LEU A 395 -20.29 8.20 2.74
CA LEU A 395 -18.84 8.31 2.68
C LEU A 395 -18.27 7.59 1.43
N ALA A 396 -18.82 6.42 1.08
CA ALA A 396 -18.40 5.71 -0.13
C ALA A 396 -18.76 6.49 -1.41
N ILE A 397 -19.96 7.11 -1.48
CA ILE A 397 -20.35 7.96 -2.62
C ILE A 397 -19.42 9.18 -2.72
N ALA A 398 -19.15 9.87 -1.60
CA ALA A 398 -18.22 10.98 -1.57
C ALA A 398 -16.79 10.54 -1.98
N GLY A 399 -16.37 9.36 -1.55
CA GLY A 399 -15.11 8.75 -1.96
C GLY A 399 -15.03 8.47 -3.46
N LEU A 400 -16.10 7.93 -4.07
CA LEU A 400 -16.17 7.73 -5.51
C LEU A 400 -16.08 9.06 -6.28
N ILE A 401 -16.82 10.10 -5.83
CA ILE A 401 -16.76 11.43 -6.44
C ILE A 401 -15.33 12.00 -6.34
N PHE A 402 -14.70 11.88 -5.19
CA PHE A 402 -13.32 12.32 -4.98
C PHE A 402 -12.34 11.61 -5.91
N LEU A 403 -12.40 10.27 -5.98
CA LEU A 403 -11.47 9.46 -6.75
C LEU A 403 -11.65 9.65 -8.27
N PHE A 404 -12.90 9.59 -8.76
CA PHE A 404 -13.19 9.85 -10.18
C PHE A 404 -12.91 11.31 -10.56
N GLY A 405 -13.26 12.27 -9.69
CA GLY A 405 -13.01 13.68 -9.91
C GLY A 405 -11.52 13.99 -10.11
N PHE A 406 -10.66 13.49 -9.21
CA PHE A 406 -9.21 13.65 -9.36
C PHE A 406 -8.66 12.89 -10.58
N ALA A 407 -9.15 11.70 -10.90
CA ALA A 407 -8.69 10.93 -12.06
C ALA A 407 -9.05 11.64 -13.36
N ILE A 408 -10.29 12.11 -13.51
CA ILE A 408 -10.74 12.87 -14.69
C ILE A 408 -9.96 14.18 -14.82
N PHE A 409 -9.80 14.91 -13.72
CA PHE A 409 -9.03 16.16 -13.72
C PHE A 409 -7.59 15.95 -14.15
N PHE A 410 -6.94 14.88 -13.65
CA PHE A 410 -5.58 14.54 -14.03
C PHE A 410 -5.45 14.18 -15.51
N ILE A 411 -6.35 13.32 -16.02
CA ILE A 411 -6.37 12.95 -17.46
C ILE A 411 -6.58 14.19 -18.34
N TYR A 412 -7.50 15.07 -17.93
CA TYR A 412 -7.72 16.33 -18.63
C TYR A 412 -6.46 17.21 -18.64
N ALA A 413 -5.80 17.36 -17.49
CA ALA A 413 -4.57 18.13 -17.35
C ALA A 413 -3.43 17.59 -18.23
N LEU A 414 -3.32 16.25 -18.32
CA LEU A 414 -2.39 15.59 -19.25
C LEU A 414 -2.73 15.89 -20.71
N ALA A 415 -4.00 15.81 -21.08
CA ALA A 415 -4.45 16.04 -22.47
C ALA A 415 -4.19 17.47 -22.98
N ILE A 416 -4.21 18.45 -22.07
CA ILE A 416 -3.90 19.86 -22.40
C ILE A 416 -2.41 20.23 -22.16
N GLY A 417 -1.53 19.24 -21.87
CA GLY A 417 -0.10 19.44 -21.68
C GLY A 417 0.30 20.24 -20.44
N LYS A 418 -0.57 20.29 -19.40
CA LYS A 418 -0.32 21.05 -18.17
C LYS A 418 0.12 20.16 -16.98
N ALA A 419 0.14 18.85 -17.13
CA ALA A 419 0.53 17.88 -16.11
C ALA A 419 1.55 16.88 -16.68
N GLY A 420 2.66 17.35 -17.20
CA GLY A 420 3.75 16.57 -17.79
C GLY A 420 5.10 16.96 -17.24
#